data_810633eefc8371b3c54382fd61c58e5b
#
_entry.id   810633eefc8371b3c54382fd61c58e5b
#
_cell.length_a   1.000
_cell.length_b   1.000
_cell.length_c   1.000
_cell.angle_alpha   90.00
_cell.angle_beta   90.00
_cell.angle_gamma   90.00
#
_symmetry.space_group_name_H-M   'P 1'
#
loop_
_entity.id
_entity.type
_entity.pdbx_description
1 polymer ?
#
loop_
_entity_poly.entity_id
_entity_poly.type
_entity_poly.pdbx_seq_one_letter_code
_entity_poly.pdbx_strand_id
1 'polypeptide(L)'
;GFEVAVADKWTLDFSGNYNPFTMNKDTNMKWKHWFAQPEARYWFCHRFGGHFLAMHLWGGQYNVGNVDFVPKMLGTNFPNLADYRYEGFFTGAGIGYGYAWMLGNHWNIEAQIGIGGAYTWYDKYYCPKCGEKIGSNDLVYWGVTKVAINVVYLF
;
A
#
# COMPACT_ATOMS: atom_id res chain seq x y z
N GLY A 1 -7.29 6.43 7.38
CA GLY A 1 -8.10 5.22 7.56
C GLY A 1 -9.07 5.33 8.72
N PHE A 2 -9.95 4.40 8.82
CA PHE A 2 -10.88 4.25 9.93
C PHE A 2 -11.12 2.76 10.21
N GLU A 3 -11.37 2.44 11.48
CA GLU A 3 -11.61 1.08 11.93
C GLU A 3 -12.92 1.00 12.71
N VAL A 4 -13.71 -0.04 12.45
CA VAL A 4 -14.99 -0.28 13.11
C VAL A 4 -15.03 -1.65 13.76
N ALA A 5 -15.58 -1.73 14.96
CA ALA A 5 -15.82 -2.99 15.65
C ALA A 5 -17.07 -3.66 15.06
N VAL A 6 -16.95 -4.92 14.65
CA VAL A 6 -18.05 -5.71 14.07
C VAL A 6 -18.48 -6.87 14.97
N ALA A 7 -17.61 -7.32 15.87
CA ALA A 7 -17.91 -8.34 16.88
C ALA A 7 -16.98 -8.16 18.10
N ASP A 8 -17.13 -8.98 19.14
CA ASP A 8 -16.36 -8.84 20.38
C ASP A 8 -14.84 -8.89 20.21
N LYS A 9 -14.37 -9.62 19.23
CA LYS A 9 -12.95 -9.77 18.93
C LYS A 9 -12.59 -9.42 17.49
N TRP A 10 -13.53 -8.88 16.72
CA TRP A 10 -13.32 -8.57 15.33
C TRP A 10 -13.54 -7.09 15.03
N THR A 11 -12.61 -6.55 14.25
CA THR A 11 -12.71 -5.20 13.70
C THR A 11 -12.43 -5.24 12.20
N LEU A 12 -12.98 -4.26 11.48
CA LEU A 12 -12.67 -3.99 10.08
C LEU A 12 -12.00 -2.64 9.98
N ASP A 13 -10.79 -2.64 9.45
CA ASP A 13 -10.02 -1.43 9.12
C ASP A 13 -10.11 -1.15 7.61
N PHE A 14 -10.30 0.12 7.28
CA PHE A 14 -10.27 0.63 5.90
C PHE A 14 -9.24 1.73 5.81
N SER A 15 -8.15 1.46 5.13
CA SER A 15 -7.10 2.43 4.88
C SER A 15 -6.94 2.71 3.39
N GLY A 16 -6.51 3.91 3.07
CA GLY A 16 -6.28 4.32 1.69
C GLY A 16 -5.27 5.45 1.61
N ASN A 17 -4.68 5.57 0.44
CA ASN A 17 -3.77 6.66 0.11
C ASN A 17 -4.08 7.18 -1.28
N TYR A 18 -4.00 8.51 -1.44
CA TYR A 18 -4.22 9.17 -2.69
C TYR A 18 -3.18 10.28 -2.91
N ASN A 19 -2.39 10.13 -3.96
CA ASN A 19 -1.42 11.13 -4.38
C ASN A 19 -1.64 11.53 -5.84
N PRO A 20 -2.33 12.67 -6.10
CA PRO A 20 -2.59 13.16 -7.46
C PRO A 20 -1.46 14.01 -8.02
N PHE A 21 -0.40 14.28 -7.26
CA PHE A 21 0.57 15.31 -7.59
C PHE A 21 1.60 14.87 -8.64
N THR A 22 1.96 15.82 -9.52
CA THR A 22 3.16 15.76 -10.35
C THR A 22 4.27 16.42 -9.58
N MET A 23 5.34 15.71 -9.24
CA MET A 23 6.40 16.22 -8.36
C MET A 23 7.23 17.32 -9.03
N ASN A 24 7.49 17.21 -10.32
CA ASN A 24 8.17 18.24 -11.07
C ASN A 24 7.51 18.39 -12.46
N LYS A 25 7.07 19.61 -12.78
CA LYS A 25 6.41 19.92 -14.06
C LYS A 25 7.40 20.05 -15.23
N ASP A 26 8.61 20.49 -14.96
CA ASP A 26 9.63 20.73 -15.97
C ASP A 26 10.24 19.41 -16.47
N THR A 27 10.51 18.49 -15.56
CA THR A 27 11.02 17.15 -15.88
C THR A 27 9.90 16.13 -16.13
N ASN A 28 8.63 16.51 -15.98
CA ASN A 28 7.47 15.62 -16.06
C ASN A 28 7.55 14.41 -15.10
N MET A 29 8.21 14.59 -13.96
CA MET A 29 8.35 13.60 -12.91
C MET A 29 6.98 13.34 -12.27
N LYS A 30 6.43 12.14 -12.49
CA LYS A 30 5.12 11.73 -12.01
C LYS A 30 5.27 10.64 -10.96
N TRP A 31 4.57 10.85 -9.84
CA TRP A 31 4.38 9.83 -8.81
C TRP A 31 2.93 9.87 -8.36
N LYS A 32 2.06 9.51 -9.28
CA LYS A 32 0.63 9.47 -8.99
C LYS A 32 0.22 8.07 -8.63
N HIS A 33 -0.49 7.95 -7.52
CA HIS A 33 -1.04 6.67 -7.12
C HIS A 33 -2.28 6.85 -6.24
N TRP A 34 -3.11 5.87 -6.25
CA TRP A 34 -4.11 5.65 -5.21
C TRP A 34 -4.12 4.17 -4.87
N PHE A 35 -4.38 3.87 -3.62
CA PHE A 35 -4.69 2.51 -3.21
C PHE A 35 -5.69 2.50 -2.07
N ALA A 36 -6.42 1.39 -1.97
CA ALA A 36 -7.32 1.07 -0.88
C ALA A 36 -6.94 -0.29 -0.29
N GLN A 37 -7.05 -0.40 1.02
CA GLN A 37 -6.69 -1.60 1.76
C GLN A 37 -7.72 -1.88 2.85
N PRO A 38 -8.76 -2.67 2.57
CA PRO A 38 -9.60 -3.26 3.59
C PRO A 38 -8.84 -4.36 4.34
N GLU A 39 -9.03 -4.42 5.66
CA GLU A 39 -8.38 -5.38 6.54
C GLU A 39 -9.35 -5.86 7.62
N ALA A 40 -9.41 -7.17 7.83
CA ALA A 40 -10.12 -7.77 8.96
C ALA A 40 -9.10 -8.13 10.04
N ARG A 41 -9.36 -7.72 11.29
CA ARG A 41 -8.49 -7.94 12.44
C ARG A 41 -9.17 -8.79 13.49
N TYR A 42 -8.47 -9.79 13.97
CA TYR A 42 -8.87 -10.62 15.09
C TYR A 42 -8.01 -10.31 16.32
N TRP A 43 -8.64 -9.84 17.40
CA TRP A 43 -8.00 -9.44 18.65
C TRP A 43 -7.97 -10.62 19.64
N PHE A 44 -6.80 -10.92 20.20
CA PHE A 44 -6.68 -12.04 21.13
C PHE A 44 -7.32 -11.78 22.48
N CYS A 45 -7.19 -10.56 23.00
CA CYS A 45 -7.72 -10.17 24.31
C CYS A 45 -9.01 -9.37 24.17
N HIS A 46 -8.91 -8.11 23.84
CA HIS A 46 -10.04 -7.19 23.67
C HIS A 46 -9.79 -6.30 22.45
N ARG A 47 -10.85 -5.73 21.90
CA ARG A 47 -10.79 -4.86 20.74
C ARG A 47 -9.91 -3.64 21.01
N PHE A 48 -9.14 -3.24 20.01
CA PHE A 48 -8.26 -2.07 20.03
C PHE A 48 -7.13 -2.12 21.06
N GLY A 49 -6.83 -3.29 21.63
CA GLY A 49 -5.74 -3.40 22.61
C GLY A 49 -5.06 -4.76 22.61
N GLY A 50 -3.72 -4.75 22.68
CA GLY A 50 -2.89 -5.94 22.69
C GLY A 50 -2.63 -6.52 21.32
N HIS A 51 -2.45 -7.83 21.27
CA HIS A 51 -2.10 -8.57 20.05
C HIS A 51 -3.29 -8.77 19.12
N PHE A 52 -3.06 -8.67 17.81
CA PHE A 52 -4.05 -9.02 16.79
C PHE A 52 -3.42 -9.71 15.56
N LEU A 53 -4.21 -10.55 14.92
CA LEU A 53 -3.97 -11.05 13.59
C LEU A 53 -4.81 -10.26 12.59
N ALA A 54 -4.26 -10.03 11.42
CA ALA A 54 -4.90 -9.28 10.36
C ALA A 54 -4.90 -10.07 9.05
N MET A 55 -5.99 -9.95 8.31
CA MET A 55 -6.11 -10.39 6.93
C MET A 55 -6.44 -9.16 6.08
N HIS A 56 -5.57 -8.83 5.14
CA HIS A 56 -5.76 -7.65 4.30
C HIS A 56 -5.81 -8.00 2.82
N LEU A 57 -6.69 -7.28 2.14
CA LEU A 57 -6.69 -7.16 0.69
C LEU A 57 -6.22 -5.75 0.35
N TRP A 58 -5.66 -5.58 -0.82
CA TRP A 58 -5.21 -4.28 -1.29
C TRP A 58 -5.26 -4.19 -2.81
N GLY A 59 -5.50 -3.00 -3.30
CA GLY A 59 -5.53 -2.75 -4.72
C GLY A 59 -5.49 -1.27 -5.01
N GLY A 60 -4.97 -0.94 -6.19
CA GLY A 60 -4.81 0.43 -6.59
C GLY A 60 -4.20 0.59 -7.96
N GLN A 61 -3.94 1.84 -8.31
CA GLN A 61 -3.29 2.21 -9.56
C GLN A 61 -2.10 3.11 -9.28
N TYR A 62 -1.09 2.98 -10.14
CA TYR A 62 0.07 3.85 -10.13
C TYR A 62 0.41 4.34 -11.53
N ASN A 63 0.93 5.55 -11.60
CA ASN A 63 1.49 6.14 -12.78
C ASN A 63 2.79 6.82 -12.37
N VAL A 64 3.90 6.13 -12.62
CA VAL A 64 5.23 6.52 -12.19
C VAL A 64 6.13 6.64 -13.41
N GLY A 65 6.81 7.75 -13.54
CA GLY A 65 7.75 7.97 -14.64
C GLY A 65 8.72 9.11 -14.36
N ASN A 66 9.87 9.03 -15.00
CA ASN A 66 10.96 10.01 -14.89
C ASN A 66 11.43 10.21 -13.42
N VAL A 67 11.65 9.09 -12.71
CA VAL A 67 12.09 9.08 -11.32
C VAL A 67 13.48 8.44 -11.24
N ASP A 68 14.48 9.21 -10.85
CA ASP A 68 15.86 8.74 -10.72
C ASP A 68 16.12 7.95 -9.43
N PHE A 69 15.25 8.12 -8.43
CA PHE A 69 15.35 7.47 -7.14
C PHE A 69 14.15 6.58 -6.87
N VAL A 70 14.32 5.30 -7.15
CA VAL A 70 13.40 4.28 -6.64
C VAL A 70 14.20 3.32 -5.76
N PRO A 71 13.96 3.31 -4.45
CA PRO A 71 14.49 2.24 -3.63
C PRO A 71 13.98 0.91 -4.20
N LYS A 72 14.77 -0.13 -4.13
CA LYS A 72 14.37 -1.50 -4.49
C LYS A 72 13.21 -1.94 -3.59
N MET A 73 12.03 -1.38 -3.87
CA MET A 73 10.80 -1.75 -3.18
C MET A 73 10.22 -2.97 -3.86
N LEU A 74 9.84 -3.95 -3.06
CA LEU A 74 9.09 -5.13 -3.50
C LEU A 74 9.90 -6.08 -4.40
N GLY A 75 11.23 -6.13 -4.29
CA GLY A 75 12.04 -7.09 -5.05
C GLY A 75 12.06 -6.87 -6.58
N THR A 76 11.49 -5.76 -7.06
CA THR A 76 11.43 -5.43 -8.48
C THR A 76 12.54 -4.46 -8.85
N ASN A 77 13.39 -4.87 -9.78
CA ASN A 77 14.21 -3.93 -10.53
C ASN A 77 13.34 -3.41 -11.68
N PHE A 78 12.85 -2.18 -11.59
CA PHE A 78 12.37 -1.46 -12.77
C PHE A 78 13.57 -0.84 -13.48
N PRO A 79 14.14 -1.49 -14.51
CA PRO A 79 15.26 -0.92 -15.22
C PRO A 79 14.77 0.31 -15.97
N ASN A 80 15.49 1.44 -15.78
CA ASN A 80 15.28 2.68 -16.54
C ASN A 80 13.96 3.41 -16.28
N LEU A 81 13.60 3.62 -15.01
CA LEU A 81 12.50 4.53 -14.62
C LEU A 81 12.75 5.99 -15.04
N ALA A 82 14.01 6.35 -15.32
CA ALA A 82 14.38 7.64 -15.88
C ALA A 82 13.91 7.80 -17.34
N ASP A 83 13.88 6.70 -18.11
CA ASP A 83 13.60 6.74 -19.56
C ASP A 83 12.16 6.35 -19.90
N TYR A 84 11.46 5.67 -18.97
CA TYR A 84 10.15 5.08 -19.23
C TYR A 84 9.13 5.44 -18.16
N ARG A 85 7.88 5.55 -18.59
CA ARG A 85 6.71 5.71 -17.75
C ARG A 85 6.01 4.36 -17.59
N TYR A 86 5.74 3.99 -16.35
CA TYR A 86 4.98 2.80 -16.00
C TYR A 86 3.62 3.21 -15.45
N GLU A 87 2.60 2.70 -16.08
CA GLU A 87 1.22 2.88 -15.64
C GLU A 87 0.61 1.51 -15.45
N GLY A 88 0.07 1.25 -14.25
CA GLY A 88 -0.41 -0.07 -13.94
C GLY A 88 -1.43 -0.11 -12.82
N PHE A 89 -2.01 -1.29 -12.72
CA PHE A 89 -2.91 -1.69 -11.65
C PHE A 89 -2.26 -2.80 -10.84
N PHE A 90 -2.43 -2.77 -9.54
CA PHE A 90 -2.00 -3.85 -8.66
C PHE A 90 -3.12 -4.30 -7.74
N THR A 91 -3.10 -5.57 -7.38
CA THR A 91 -3.97 -6.14 -6.36
C THR A 91 -3.20 -7.19 -5.57
N GLY A 92 -3.61 -7.45 -4.35
CA GLY A 92 -2.94 -8.43 -3.53
C GLY A 92 -3.72 -8.79 -2.27
N ALA A 93 -3.20 -9.80 -1.60
CA ALA A 93 -3.73 -10.28 -0.33
C ALA A 93 -2.58 -10.68 0.60
N GLY A 94 -2.81 -10.56 1.88
CA GLY A 94 -1.81 -10.94 2.89
C GLY A 94 -2.40 -11.17 4.26
N ILE A 95 -1.54 -11.69 5.12
CA ILE A 95 -1.81 -11.84 6.54
C ILE A 95 -0.80 -11.03 7.32
N GLY A 96 -1.21 -10.49 8.45
CA GLY A 96 -0.37 -9.68 9.30
C GLY A 96 -0.52 -10.00 10.77
N TYR A 97 0.45 -9.55 11.53
CA TYR A 97 0.43 -9.59 12.97
C TYR A 97 0.79 -8.21 13.50
N GLY A 98 0.08 -7.77 14.52
CA GLY A 98 0.32 -6.49 15.12
C GLY A 98 0.07 -6.46 16.62
N TYR A 99 0.46 -5.34 17.20
CA TYR A 99 0.26 -5.03 18.60
C TYR A 99 -0.19 -3.58 18.77
N ALA A 100 -1.21 -3.37 19.59
CA ALA A 100 -1.73 -2.06 19.95
C ALA A 100 -1.42 -1.73 21.42
N TRP A 101 -0.67 -0.65 21.63
CA TRP A 101 -0.40 -0.07 22.96
C TRP A 101 -1.45 0.97 23.27
N MET A 102 -2.23 0.75 24.29
CA MET A 102 -3.18 1.74 24.81
C MET A 102 -2.43 2.80 25.62
N LEU A 103 -2.43 4.04 25.14
CA LEU A 103 -1.79 5.18 25.82
C LEU A 103 -2.74 5.91 26.77
N GLY A 104 -4.01 5.53 26.77
CA GLY A 104 -5.05 6.15 27.59
C GLY A 104 -6.44 5.74 27.11
N ASN A 105 -7.44 6.53 27.44
CA ASN A 105 -8.83 6.19 27.13
C ASN A 105 -9.18 6.36 25.63
N HIS A 106 -8.42 7.18 24.90
CA HIS A 106 -8.77 7.57 23.54
C HIS A 106 -7.62 7.41 22.53
N TRP A 107 -6.40 7.12 22.97
CA TRP A 107 -5.25 7.07 22.10
C TRP A 107 -4.55 5.72 22.15
N ASN A 108 -4.28 5.16 20.99
CA ASN A 108 -3.46 3.96 20.82
C ASN A 108 -2.31 4.24 19.86
N ILE A 109 -1.21 3.53 20.06
CA ILE A 109 -0.17 3.34 19.04
C ILE A 109 -0.23 1.88 18.62
N GLU A 110 -0.18 1.64 17.33
CA GLU A 110 -0.18 0.29 16.76
C GLU A 110 1.05 0.08 15.89
N ALA A 111 1.65 -1.08 16.00
CA ALA A 111 2.66 -1.55 15.06
C ALA A 111 2.20 -2.85 14.42
N GLN A 112 2.38 -2.97 13.12
CA GLN A 112 1.97 -4.14 12.35
C GLN A 112 3.00 -4.50 11.29
N ILE A 113 3.21 -5.79 11.11
CA ILE A 113 3.95 -6.37 9.99
C ILE A 113 3.08 -7.40 9.28
N GLY A 114 3.13 -7.44 7.96
CA GLY A 114 2.36 -8.36 7.14
C GLY A 114 3.15 -8.91 5.97
N ILE A 115 2.82 -10.14 5.61
CA ILE A 115 3.36 -10.86 4.46
C ILE A 115 2.23 -11.30 3.54
N GLY A 116 2.50 -11.43 2.27
CA GLY A 116 1.48 -11.83 1.30
C GLY A 116 1.99 -11.81 -0.13
N GLY A 117 1.04 -11.81 -1.06
CA GLY A 117 1.30 -11.77 -2.48
C GLY A 117 0.60 -10.60 -3.16
N ALA A 118 1.22 -10.10 -4.19
CA ALA A 118 0.66 -9.09 -5.08
C ALA A 118 0.80 -9.50 -6.54
N TYR A 119 -0.19 -9.13 -7.30
CA TYR A 119 -0.19 -9.24 -8.75
C TYR A 119 -0.32 -7.85 -9.35
N THR A 120 0.56 -7.54 -10.30
CA THR A 120 0.65 -6.23 -10.93
C THR A 120 0.58 -6.38 -12.43
N TRP A 121 -0.32 -5.64 -13.09
CA TRP A 121 -0.35 -5.46 -14.55
C TRP A 121 0.15 -4.06 -14.85
N TYR A 122 1.07 -3.93 -15.79
CA TYR A 122 1.56 -2.62 -16.16
C TYR A 122 1.84 -2.48 -17.65
N ASP A 123 1.59 -1.28 -18.12
CA ASP A 123 1.95 -0.81 -19.44
C ASP A 123 3.20 0.07 -19.37
N LYS A 124 4.10 -0.14 -20.30
CA LYS A 124 5.33 0.62 -20.44
C LYS A 124 5.22 1.59 -21.61
N TYR A 125 5.54 2.86 -21.36
CA TYR A 125 5.51 3.94 -22.33
C TYR A 125 6.86 4.65 -22.39
N TYR A 126 7.19 5.30 -23.52
CA TYR A 126 8.29 6.25 -23.57
C TYR A 126 8.00 7.50 -22.71
N CYS A 127 9.05 8.13 -22.13
CA CYS A 127 8.92 9.28 -21.26
C CYS A 127 8.45 10.61 -21.89
N PRO A 128 8.57 10.90 -23.21
CA PRO A 128 8.01 12.12 -23.76
C PRO A 128 6.49 12.20 -23.57
N LYS A 129 5.94 13.42 -23.48
CA LYS A 129 4.49 13.62 -23.48
C LYS A 129 3.90 12.89 -24.69
N CYS A 130 2.89 12.04 -24.48
CA CYS A 130 2.29 11.18 -25.51
C CYS A 130 3.21 10.10 -26.08
N GLY A 131 4.12 9.55 -25.27
CA GLY A 131 4.98 8.44 -25.66
C GLY A 131 4.16 7.20 -26.07
N GLU A 132 4.62 6.53 -27.12
CA GLU A 132 3.99 5.33 -27.66
C GLU A 132 4.09 4.17 -26.66
N LYS A 133 3.07 3.32 -26.61
CA LYS A 133 3.07 2.10 -25.79
C LYS A 133 4.06 1.09 -26.35
N ILE A 134 5.03 0.70 -25.52
CA ILE A 134 6.09 -0.23 -25.94
C ILE A 134 5.69 -1.69 -25.66
N GLY A 135 4.91 -1.91 -24.59
CA GLY A 135 4.49 -3.26 -24.20
C GLY A 135 3.69 -3.30 -22.93
N SER A 136 3.11 -4.45 -22.66
CA SER A 136 2.41 -4.79 -21.42
C SER A 136 3.09 -5.99 -20.80
N ASN A 137 3.27 -5.98 -19.49
CA ASN A 137 3.78 -7.11 -18.73
C ASN A 137 3.01 -7.25 -17.40
N ASP A 138 3.15 -8.41 -16.81
CA ASP A 138 2.64 -8.71 -15.48
C ASP A 138 3.75 -9.20 -14.56
N LEU A 139 3.55 -9.03 -13.28
CA LEU A 139 4.50 -9.43 -12.26
C LEU A 139 3.77 -9.97 -11.03
N VAL A 140 4.26 -11.09 -10.52
CA VAL A 140 3.85 -11.65 -9.23
C VAL A 140 4.94 -11.35 -8.20
N TYR A 141 4.52 -10.82 -7.06
CA TYR A 141 5.39 -10.55 -5.93
C TYR A 141 4.93 -11.35 -4.72
N TRP A 142 5.88 -11.93 -3.98
CA TRP A 142 5.68 -12.54 -2.68
C TRP A 142 6.67 -11.97 -1.67
N GLY A 143 6.16 -11.52 -0.54
CA GLY A 143 7.02 -10.95 0.49
C GLY A 143 6.27 -10.11 1.51
N VAL A 144 6.98 -9.13 2.07
CA VAL A 144 6.41 -8.18 3.03
C VAL A 144 5.45 -7.25 2.31
N THR A 145 4.18 -7.26 2.72
CA THR A 145 3.09 -6.48 2.10
C THR A 145 2.65 -5.29 2.94
N LYS A 146 2.95 -5.31 4.24
CA LYS A 146 2.59 -4.24 5.15
C LYS A 146 3.65 -4.07 6.25
N VAL A 147 4.11 -2.86 6.46
CA VAL A 147 4.82 -2.42 7.65
C VAL A 147 4.22 -1.08 8.03
N ALA A 148 3.59 -0.99 9.19
CA ALA A 148 2.88 0.20 9.59
C ALA A 148 3.09 0.50 11.08
N ILE A 149 3.17 1.80 11.39
CA ILE A 149 3.02 2.34 12.73
C ILE A 149 1.90 3.36 12.64
N ASN A 150 0.84 3.16 13.40
CA ASN A 150 -0.36 3.99 13.37
C ASN A 150 -0.56 4.66 14.73
N VAL A 151 -1.08 5.87 14.71
CA VAL A 151 -1.67 6.53 15.87
C VAL A 151 -3.18 6.51 15.67
N VAL A 152 -3.90 5.92 16.62
CA VAL A 152 -5.34 5.68 16.53
C VAL A 152 -6.05 6.46 17.62
N TYR A 153 -7.11 7.17 17.24
CA TYR A 153 -8.00 7.84 18.17
C TYR A 153 -9.32 7.06 18.28
N LEU A 154 -9.70 6.72 19.50
CA LEU A 154 -10.94 6.01 19.84
C LEU A 154 -12.02 7.00 20.28
N PHE A 155 -13.17 6.91 19.63
CA PHE A 155 -14.36 7.73 19.94
C PHE A 155 -15.23 7.11 21.02
#